data_7df4fb2bd62627d752a91fcdded5afbe
#
_entry.id   7df4fb2bd62627d752a91fcdded5afbe
#
_cell.length_a   1.000
_cell.length_b   1.000
_cell.length_c   1.000
_cell.angle_alpha   90.00
_cell.angle_beta   90.00
_cell.angle_gamma   90.00
#
_symmetry.space_group_name_H-M   'P 1'
#
loop_
_entity.id
_entity.type
_entity.pdbx_description
1 polymer ?
#
loop_
_entity_poly.entity_id
_entity_poly.type
_entity_poly.pdbx_seq_one_letter_code
_entity_poly.pdbx_strand_id
1 'polypeptide(L)'
;MQSELFNLGGQLATPDSAAAPKDVPRIETEDVTRLEAEIDRFTAELPPMRYFILPGGSRPGAALHFCRTVCRRAERKAVELSRTEALPEHALSYLNRLSDLLFVMARAANLRAGGREVPWKGG
;
A
#
# COMPACT_ATOMS: atom_id res chain seq x y z
N MET A 1 6.20 -8.14 4.13
CA MET A 1 5.11 -7.60 3.29
C MET A 1 4.18 -8.68 2.75
N GLN A 2 4.70 -9.66 2.02
CA GLN A 2 3.87 -10.74 1.48
C GLN A 2 3.18 -11.56 2.57
N SER A 3 3.91 -11.91 3.63
CA SER A 3 3.33 -12.63 4.76
C SER A 3 2.24 -11.84 5.46
N GLU A 4 2.46 -10.53 5.61
CA GLU A 4 1.47 -9.64 6.22
C GLU A 4 0.22 -9.52 5.36
N LEU A 5 0.36 -9.45 4.04
CA LEU A 5 -0.78 -9.43 3.12
C LEU A 5 -1.57 -10.75 3.18
N PHE A 6 -0.88 -11.86 3.32
CA PHE A 6 -1.52 -13.15 3.49
C PHE A 6 -2.30 -13.18 4.82
N ASN A 7 -1.71 -12.65 5.88
CA ASN A 7 -2.36 -12.56 7.19
C ASN A 7 -3.60 -11.67 7.12
N LEU A 8 -3.49 -10.52 6.45
CA LEU A 8 -4.61 -9.60 6.27
C LEU A 8 -5.74 -10.27 5.49
N GLY A 9 -5.41 -11.00 4.42
CA GLY A 9 -6.39 -11.76 3.66
C GLY A 9 -7.11 -12.79 4.52
N GLY A 10 -6.37 -13.48 5.38
CA GLY A 10 -6.94 -14.43 6.32
C GLY A 10 -7.90 -13.78 7.32
N GLN A 11 -7.52 -12.63 7.85
CA GLN A 11 -8.38 -11.86 8.75
C GLN A 11 -9.66 -11.38 8.05
N LEU A 12 -9.56 -10.87 6.84
CA LEU A 12 -10.71 -10.39 6.06
C LEU A 12 -11.66 -11.54 5.69
N ALA A 13 -11.13 -12.73 5.48
CA ALA A 13 -11.91 -13.92 5.16
C ALA A 13 -12.57 -14.56 6.38
N THR A 14 -12.19 -14.14 7.60
CA THR A 14 -12.71 -14.70 8.86
C THR A 14 -13.49 -13.63 9.60
N PRO A 15 -14.82 -13.57 9.50
CA PRO A 15 -15.63 -12.57 10.20
C PRO A 15 -15.48 -12.67 11.73
N ASP A 16 -15.48 -11.52 12.40
CA ASP A 16 -15.40 -11.47 13.86
C ASP A 16 -16.56 -12.17 14.54
N SER A 17 -17.72 -12.26 13.88
CA SER A 17 -18.89 -12.98 14.37
C SER A 17 -18.73 -14.49 14.32
N ALA A 18 -17.78 -15.00 13.55
CA ALA A 18 -17.45 -16.40 13.55
C ALA A 18 -16.52 -16.68 14.72
N ALA A 19 -16.60 -17.90 15.29
CA ALA A 19 -15.64 -18.35 16.30
C ALA A 19 -14.27 -18.52 15.62
N ALA A 20 -13.58 -17.41 15.37
CA ALA A 20 -12.28 -17.42 14.73
C ALA A 20 -11.29 -18.16 15.62
N PRO A 21 -10.48 -19.07 15.07
CA PRO A 21 -9.40 -19.66 15.84
C PRO A 21 -8.50 -18.53 16.39
N LYS A 22 -8.15 -18.61 17.67
CA LYS A 22 -7.34 -17.59 18.35
C LYS A 22 -5.94 -17.42 17.77
N ASP A 23 -5.54 -18.33 16.91
CA ASP A 23 -4.21 -18.42 16.32
C ASP A 23 -4.17 -17.98 14.86
N VAL A 24 -5.24 -17.33 14.33
CA VAL A 24 -5.17 -16.68 13.02
C VAL A 24 -4.23 -15.49 13.14
N PRO A 25 -3.13 -15.47 12.35
CA PRO A 25 -2.20 -14.34 12.39
C PRO A 25 -2.92 -13.03 12.05
N ARG A 26 -2.63 -12.00 12.82
CA ARG A 26 -3.26 -10.68 12.67
C ARG A 26 -2.26 -9.64 12.25
N ILE A 27 -2.75 -8.61 11.58
CA ILE A 27 -1.97 -7.40 11.34
C ILE A 27 -1.95 -6.61 12.64
N GLU A 28 -0.75 -6.31 13.10
CA GLU A 28 -0.51 -5.56 14.35
C GLU A 28 -0.08 -4.12 14.05
N THR A 29 -0.11 -3.28 15.08
CA THR A 29 0.35 -1.89 14.98
C THR A 29 1.77 -1.80 14.45
N GLU A 30 2.64 -2.74 14.85
CA GLU A 30 4.04 -2.77 14.42
C GLU A 30 4.18 -2.97 12.92
N ASP A 31 3.26 -3.71 12.29
CA ASP A 31 3.28 -3.90 10.84
C ASP A 31 3.01 -2.58 10.11
N VAL A 32 2.06 -1.79 10.59
CA VAL A 32 1.76 -0.47 10.05
C VAL A 32 2.93 0.49 10.29
N THR A 33 3.48 0.50 11.50
CA THR A 33 4.63 1.34 11.85
C THR A 33 5.84 1.02 10.98
N ARG A 34 6.06 -0.25 10.66
CA ARG A 34 7.15 -0.66 9.76
C ARG A 34 6.96 -0.11 8.35
N LEU A 35 5.73 -0.12 7.83
CA LEU A 35 5.44 0.50 6.54
C LEU A 35 5.73 2.00 6.56
N GLU A 36 5.33 2.69 7.61
CA GLU A 36 5.58 4.12 7.77
C GLU A 36 7.08 4.44 7.83
N ALA A 37 7.86 3.62 8.54
CA ALA A 37 9.31 3.78 8.58
C ALA A 37 9.95 3.57 7.20
N GLU A 38 9.48 2.61 6.43
CA GLU A 38 9.97 2.39 5.07
C GLU A 38 9.58 3.53 4.13
N ILE A 39 8.37 4.08 4.28
CA ILE A 39 7.94 5.25 3.51
C ILE A 39 8.90 6.42 3.78
N ASP A 40 9.20 6.70 5.04
CA ASP A 40 10.11 7.78 5.43
C ASP A 40 11.51 7.56 4.86
N ARG A 41 12.00 6.32 4.88
CA ARG A 41 13.32 5.98 4.35
C ARG A 41 13.40 6.26 2.85
N PHE A 42 12.42 5.85 2.07
CA PHE A 42 12.40 6.11 0.64
C PHE A 42 12.19 7.59 0.34
N THR A 43 11.31 8.26 1.08
CA THR A 43 11.01 9.68 0.90
C THR A 43 12.26 10.54 1.09
N ALA A 44 13.13 10.17 2.02
CA ALA A 44 14.38 10.90 2.28
C ALA A 44 15.32 10.89 1.07
N GLU A 45 15.21 9.92 0.18
CA GLU A 45 16.04 9.82 -1.04
C GLU A 45 15.41 10.57 -2.23
N LEU A 46 14.17 11.05 -2.11
CA LEU A 46 13.43 11.60 -3.24
C LEU A 46 13.40 13.13 -3.20
N PRO A 47 13.41 13.79 -4.39
CA PRO A 47 13.15 15.22 -4.45
C PRO A 47 11.70 15.51 -4.07
N PRO A 48 11.40 16.73 -3.56
CA PRO A 48 10.03 17.11 -3.26
C PRO A 48 9.14 17.02 -4.50
N MET A 49 7.95 16.48 -4.34
CA MET A 49 6.97 16.40 -5.43
C MET A 49 6.22 17.73 -5.51
N ARG A 50 6.32 18.41 -6.64
CA ARG A 50 5.70 19.71 -6.87
C ARG A 50 4.46 19.65 -7.75
N TYR A 51 4.21 18.52 -8.37
CA TYR A 51 3.07 18.27 -9.26
C TYR A 51 2.77 16.77 -9.26
N PHE A 52 1.58 16.42 -9.72
CA PHE A 52 1.25 15.01 -9.91
C PHE A 52 2.10 14.42 -11.01
N ILE A 53 2.50 13.17 -10.86
CA ILE A 53 3.32 12.45 -11.84
C ILE A 53 2.51 11.35 -12.50
N LEU A 54 2.87 11.03 -13.74
CA LEU A 54 2.26 9.91 -14.44
C LEU A 54 2.83 8.58 -13.93
N PRO A 55 2.01 7.53 -13.85
CA PRO A 55 2.43 6.23 -13.34
C PRO A 55 3.18 5.42 -14.40
N GLY A 56 4.42 5.78 -14.66
CA GLY A 56 5.24 5.11 -15.66
C GLY A 56 6.72 5.22 -15.31
N GLY A 57 7.57 5.13 -16.33
CA GLY A 57 9.01 5.24 -16.19
C GLY A 57 9.71 3.91 -16.46
N SER A 58 10.69 3.52 -15.62
CA SER A 58 11.38 2.25 -15.75
C SER A 58 10.42 1.06 -15.57
N ARG A 59 10.83 -0.13 -16.02
CA ARG A 59 10.01 -1.33 -15.83
C ARG A 59 9.67 -1.59 -14.36
N PRO A 60 10.65 -1.58 -13.43
CA PRO A 60 10.30 -1.75 -12.01
C PRO A 60 9.44 -0.61 -11.48
N GLY A 61 9.69 0.63 -11.88
CA GLY A 61 8.88 1.77 -11.47
C GLY A 61 7.44 1.66 -11.95
N ALA A 62 7.24 1.31 -13.22
CA ALA A 62 5.90 1.11 -13.78
C ALA A 62 5.17 -0.06 -13.10
N ALA A 63 5.87 -1.16 -12.82
CA ALA A 63 5.30 -2.30 -12.12
C ALA A 63 4.85 -1.93 -10.70
N LEU A 64 5.65 -1.13 -9.99
CA LEU A 64 5.31 -0.66 -8.64
C LEU A 64 4.12 0.30 -8.67
N HIS A 65 4.04 1.18 -9.64
CA HIS A 65 2.86 2.03 -9.83
C HIS A 65 1.61 1.20 -10.11
N PHE A 66 1.73 0.14 -10.89
CA PHE A 66 0.63 -0.79 -11.13
C PHE A 66 0.21 -1.48 -9.82
N CYS A 67 1.16 -1.97 -9.04
CA CYS A 67 0.88 -2.57 -7.72
C CYS A 67 0.14 -1.58 -6.81
N ARG A 68 0.52 -0.30 -6.84
CA ARG A 68 -0.18 0.74 -6.10
C ARG A 68 -1.65 0.85 -6.51
N THR A 69 -1.95 0.82 -7.80
CA THR A 69 -3.35 0.90 -8.26
C THR A 69 -4.16 -0.30 -7.80
N VAL A 70 -3.58 -1.49 -7.81
CA VAL A 70 -4.22 -2.70 -7.29
C VAL A 70 -4.46 -2.58 -5.78
N CYS A 71 -3.47 -2.09 -5.03
CA CYS A 71 -3.59 -1.88 -3.59
C CYS A 71 -4.70 -0.86 -3.27
N ARG A 72 -4.78 0.23 -3.99
CA ARG A 72 -5.83 1.24 -3.81
C ARG A 72 -7.21 0.68 -4.15
N ARG A 73 -7.30 -0.19 -5.13
CA ARG A 73 -8.56 -0.87 -5.42
C ARG A 73 -8.97 -1.77 -4.27
N ALA A 74 -8.03 -2.52 -3.69
CA ALA A 74 -8.29 -3.35 -2.51
C ALA A 74 -8.75 -2.49 -1.33
N GLU A 75 -8.11 -1.36 -1.10
CA GLU A 75 -8.51 -0.42 -0.05
C GLU A 75 -9.95 0.07 -0.24
N ARG A 76 -10.30 0.48 -1.47
CA ARG A 76 -11.67 0.91 -1.76
C ARG A 76 -12.68 -0.20 -1.53
N LYS A 77 -12.36 -1.42 -1.89
CA LYS A 77 -13.23 -2.58 -1.62
C LYS A 77 -13.37 -2.87 -0.13
N ALA A 78 -12.30 -2.71 0.62
CA ALA A 78 -12.33 -2.86 2.07
C ALA A 78 -13.19 -1.77 2.73
N VAL A 79 -13.09 -0.53 2.27
CA VAL A 79 -13.94 0.57 2.74
C VAL A 79 -15.42 0.27 2.47
N GLU A 80 -15.72 -0.24 1.29
CA GLU A 80 -17.08 -0.65 0.92
C GLU A 80 -17.60 -1.75 1.86
N LEU A 81 -16.77 -2.76 2.12
CA LEU A 81 -17.11 -3.85 3.05
C LEU A 81 -17.34 -3.32 4.46
N SER A 82 -16.58 -2.32 4.90
CA SER A 82 -16.69 -1.74 6.25
C SER A 82 -18.06 -1.13 6.54
N ARG A 83 -18.85 -0.84 5.51
CA ARG A 83 -20.21 -0.29 5.69
C ARG A 83 -21.21 -1.32 6.17
N THR A 84 -20.94 -2.60 5.96
CA THR A 84 -21.83 -3.70 6.31
C THR A 84 -21.24 -4.65 7.31
N GLU A 85 -19.92 -4.69 7.47
CA GLU A 85 -19.24 -5.60 8.38
C GLU A 85 -18.09 -4.90 9.09
N ALA A 86 -17.82 -5.33 10.32
CA ALA A 86 -16.66 -4.85 11.06
C ALA A 86 -15.39 -5.43 10.43
N LEU A 87 -14.43 -4.55 10.10
CA LEU A 87 -13.14 -4.95 9.58
C LEU A 87 -12.14 -5.18 10.72
N PRO A 88 -11.09 -5.98 10.49
CA PRO A 88 -9.97 -6.05 11.42
C PRO A 88 -9.39 -4.66 11.69
N GLU A 89 -8.93 -4.43 12.92
CA GLU A 89 -8.56 -3.10 13.41
C GLU A 89 -7.57 -2.36 12.52
N HIS A 90 -6.57 -2.99 11.99
CA HIS A 90 -5.52 -2.32 11.22
C HIS A 90 -5.62 -2.52 9.72
N ALA A 91 -6.74 -3.08 9.22
CA ALA A 91 -6.87 -3.44 7.81
C ALA A 91 -6.75 -2.23 6.87
N LEU A 92 -7.53 -1.18 7.11
CA LEU A 92 -7.54 -0.01 6.24
C LEU A 92 -6.25 0.78 6.34
N SER A 93 -5.72 0.98 7.55
CA SER A 93 -4.46 1.69 7.72
C SER A 93 -3.30 0.93 7.09
N TYR A 94 -3.27 -0.39 7.16
CA TYR A 94 -2.25 -1.18 6.49
C TYR A 94 -2.30 -1.00 4.98
N LEU A 95 -3.46 -1.16 4.37
CA LEU A 95 -3.62 -1.00 2.92
C LEU A 95 -3.29 0.42 2.47
N ASN A 96 -3.68 1.43 3.25
CA ASN A 96 -3.38 2.82 2.96
C ASN A 96 -1.87 3.07 2.99
N ARG A 97 -1.19 2.63 4.05
CA ARG A 97 0.26 2.80 4.18
C ARG A 97 1.01 2.00 3.13
N LEU A 98 0.54 0.80 2.78
CA LEU A 98 1.14 0.00 1.73
C LEU A 98 1.06 0.71 0.37
N SER A 99 -0.07 1.32 0.04
CA SER A 99 -0.20 2.05 -1.23
C SER A 99 0.77 3.24 -1.29
N ASP A 100 0.97 3.95 -0.18
CA ASP A 100 1.93 5.05 -0.11
C ASP A 100 3.37 4.54 -0.25
N LEU A 101 3.68 3.41 0.38
CA LEU A 101 5.00 2.79 0.23
C LEU A 101 5.26 2.39 -1.22
N LEU A 102 4.31 1.76 -1.88
CA LEU A 102 4.45 1.37 -3.28
C LEU A 102 4.68 2.59 -4.18
N PHE A 103 4.04 3.71 -3.88
CA PHE A 103 4.23 4.96 -4.62
C PHE A 103 5.66 5.48 -4.49
N VAL A 104 6.18 5.61 -3.27
CA VAL A 104 7.55 6.11 -3.07
C VAL A 104 8.60 5.13 -3.57
N MET A 105 8.34 3.83 -3.50
CA MET A 105 9.21 2.81 -4.10
C MET A 105 9.26 2.94 -5.62
N ALA A 106 8.13 3.20 -6.26
CA ALA A 106 8.07 3.42 -7.71
C ALA A 106 8.90 4.64 -8.11
N ARG A 107 8.78 5.74 -7.38
CA ARG A 107 9.58 6.94 -7.61
C ARG A 107 11.08 6.66 -7.43
N ALA A 108 11.42 5.94 -6.34
CA ALA A 108 12.82 5.58 -6.08
C ALA A 108 13.39 4.66 -7.18
N ALA A 109 12.61 3.70 -7.65
CA ALA A 109 13.03 2.81 -8.73
C ALA A 109 13.30 3.59 -10.03
N ASN A 110 12.44 4.54 -10.36
CA ASN A 110 12.62 5.39 -11.54
C ASN A 110 13.86 6.29 -11.40
N LEU A 111 14.08 6.86 -10.23
CA LEU A 111 15.25 7.69 -9.97
C LEU A 111 16.54 6.87 -10.09
N ARG A 112 16.59 5.68 -9.49
CA ARG A 112 17.75 4.79 -9.55
C ARG A 112 18.04 4.29 -10.97
N ALA A 113 17.02 4.18 -11.80
CA ALA A 113 17.16 3.80 -13.20
C ALA A 113 17.60 4.99 -14.10
N GLY A 114 17.81 6.16 -13.51
CA GLY A 114 18.16 7.37 -14.26
C GLY A 114 17.00 7.99 -15.01
N GLY A 115 15.77 7.53 -14.75
CA GLY A 115 14.57 8.07 -15.37
C GLY A 115 14.12 9.36 -14.72
N ARG A 116 13.28 10.10 -15.44
CA ARG A 116 12.63 11.31 -14.94
C ARG A 116 11.16 11.03 -14.70
N GLU A 117 10.63 11.62 -13.64
CA GLU A 117 9.20 11.63 -13.41
C GLU A 117 8.52 12.50 -14.44
N VAL A 118 7.46 12.00 -15.06
CA VAL A 118 6.70 12.75 -16.05
C VAL A 118 5.54 13.44 -15.35
N PRO A 119 5.50 14.79 -15.33
CA PRO A 119 4.42 15.49 -14.67
C PRO A 119 3.10 15.28 -15.41
N TRP A 120 2.02 15.18 -14.63
CA TRP A 120 0.69 15.17 -15.19
C TRP A 120 0.27 16.60 -15.49
N LYS A 121 -0.14 16.84 -16.74
CA LYS A 121 -0.46 18.18 -17.25
C LYS A 121 -1.96 18.46 -17.29
N GLY A 122 -2.76 17.65 -16.63
CA GLY A 122 -4.18 17.97 -16.45
C GLY A 122 -5.08 17.67 -17.64
N GLY A 123 -4.90 16.56 -18.26
CA GLY A 123 -5.86 16.17 -19.24
C GLY A 123 -5.42 15.82 -20.60
#